data_b7457eed0390caf449f161e6612a518d
#
_entry.id   b7457eed0390caf449f161e6612a518d
#
_cell.length_a   1.000
_cell.length_b   1.000
_cell.length_c   1.000
_cell.angle_alpha   90.00
_cell.angle_beta   90.00
_cell.angle_gamma   90.00
#
_symmetry.space_group_name_H-M   'P 1'
#
loop_
_entity.id
_entity.type
_entity.pdbx_description
1 polymer ?
#
loop_
_entity_poly.entity_id
_entity_poly.type
_entity_poly.pdbx_seq_one_letter_code
_entity_poly.pdbx_strand_id
1 'polypeptide(L)'
;MDKEMITEINKETFWQLIREMKMECGQDMDASVEWMKQRLLQMPPEQSLRFHTLVHGYEDAANQYGLWSVASLIKEYGCSDDGFIDFRAWLIAQGKEIYMEALADPDSLSEVPRYGDCTFEVFSYVGDYAYEEQTGRSAYDDCTEALQKNTLAEVSQEIRYHPMIKYPLDIPDTAFVYTKIGAQFLEKYGTLSFSSGWQDSPFPEERRLYEEGKHEVRKLRQEAQKSKEKPKKREGQSR
;
A
#
# COMPACT_ATOMS: atom_id res chain seq x y z
N MET A 1 27.21 10.91 17.65
CA MET A 1 27.02 11.31 16.24
C MET A 1 25.85 12.26 16.25
N ASP A 2 26.07 13.54 16.02
CA ASP A 2 24.99 14.49 15.89
C ASP A 2 24.15 14.08 14.67
N LYS A 3 22.87 13.76 14.89
CA LYS A 3 21.93 13.40 13.85
C LYS A 3 21.69 14.69 13.04
N GLU A 4 22.11 14.70 11.79
CA GLU A 4 21.89 15.85 10.91
C GLU A 4 20.39 16.14 10.85
N MET A 5 19.99 17.35 11.25
CA MET A 5 18.58 17.70 11.36
C MET A 5 18.01 17.91 9.95
N ILE A 6 16.96 17.14 9.60
CA ILE A 6 16.25 17.31 8.33
C ILE A 6 15.60 18.69 8.33
N THR A 7 15.91 19.49 7.32
CA THR A 7 15.39 20.85 7.14
C THR A 7 14.61 21.03 5.84
N GLU A 8 14.71 20.04 4.92
CA GLU A 8 14.03 20.05 3.62
C GLU A 8 13.41 18.67 3.36
N ILE A 9 12.16 18.66 2.87
CA ILE A 9 11.43 17.43 2.54
C ILE A 9 11.47 17.16 1.03
N ASN A 10 12.14 16.07 0.70
CA ASN A 10 12.11 15.38 -0.58
C ASN A 10 11.77 13.91 -0.34
N LYS A 11 11.78 13.06 -1.37
CA LYS A 11 11.41 11.62 -1.22
C LYS A 11 12.31 10.87 -0.23
N GLU A 12 13.60 11.16 -0.22
CA GLU A 12 14.57 10.49 0.65
C GLU A 12 14.35 10.89 2.11
N THR A 13 14.24 12.18 2.37
CA THR A 13 14.03 12.71 3.73
C THR A 13 12.63 12.44 4.24
N PHE A 14 11.61 12.33 3.39
CA PHE A 14 10.28 11.85 3.74
C PHE A 14 10.34 10.44 4.34
N TRP A 15 10.97 9.50 3.63
CA TRP A 15 11.12 8.13 4.13
C TRP A 15 12.06 8.05 5.34
N GLN A 16 13.03 8.93 5.44
CA GLN A 16 13.88 9.02 6.63
C GLN A 16 13.07 9.45 7.85
N LEU A 17 12.18 10.46 7.74
CA LEU A 17 11.29 10.87 8.82
C LEU A 17 10.38 9.73 9.28
N ILE A 18 9.78 8.98 8.35
CA ILE A 18 8.95 7.81 8.69
C ILE A 18 9.75 6.75 9.43
N ARG A 19 10.98 6.48 9.01
CA ARG A 19 11.88 5.55 9.71
C ARG A 19 12.22 6.03 11.11
N GLU A 20 12.53 7.32 11.29
CA GLU A 20 12.82 7.91 12.60
C GLU A 20 11.60 7.83 13.51
N MET A 21 10.41 8.16 13.02
CA MET A 21 9.13 8.00 13.73
C MET A 21 8.92 6.57 14.22
N LYS A 22 9.11 5.58 13.35
CA LYS A 22 8.96 4.16 13.74
C LYS A 22 9.97 3.74 14.81
N MET A 23 11.19 4.24 14.76
CA MET A 23 12.21 3.93 15.77
C MET A 23 11.88 4.51 17.14
N GLU A 24 11.26 5.71 17.18
CA GLU A 24 10.92 6.40 18.43
C GLU A 24 9.57 5.96 19.01
N CYS A 25 8.57 5.72 18.14
CA CYS A 25 7.18 5.49 18.57
C CYS A 25 6.74 4.02 18.44
N GLY A 26 7.48 3.19 17.67
CA GLY A 26 7.12 1.78 17.45
C GLY A 26 5.80 1.64 16.70
N GLN A 27 4.81 1.01 17.35
CA GLN A 27 3.45 0.79 16.82
C GLN A 27 2.40 1.71 17.47
N ASP A 28 2.83 2.66 18.31
CA ASP A 28 1.94 3.64 18.92
C ASP A 28 1.57 4.71 17.88
N MET A 29 0.34 4.64 17.39
CA MET A 29 -0.15 5.52 16.33
C MET A 29 -0.32 6.96 16.79
N ASP A 30 -0.80 7.18 18.01
CA ASP A 30 -1.00 8.51 18.57
C ASP A 30 0.34 9.20 18.80
N ALA A 31 1.30 8.48 19.38
CA ALA A 31 2.67 8.97 19.54
C ALA A 31 3.33 9.26 18.18
N SER A 32 3.07 8.46 17.16
CA SER A 32 3.60 8.65 15.80
C SER A 32 3.09 9.94 15.15
N VAL A 33 1.79 10.21 15.28
CA VAL A 33 1.16 11.46 14.78
C VAL A 33 1.76 12.68 15.46
N GLU A 34 1.83 12.67 16.78
CA GLU A 34 2.36 13.79 17.55
C GLU A 34 3.85 14.00 17.24
N TRP A 35 4.65 12.91 17.22
CA TRP A 35 6.08 13.01 16.88
C TRP A 35 6.29 13.62 15.50
N MET A 36 5.58 13.15 14.48
CA MET A 36 5.72 13.65 13.11
C MET A 36 5.29 15.12 13.03
N LYS A 37 4.15 15.48 13.63
CA LYS A 37 3.67 16.87 13.69
C LYS A 37 4.72 17.78 14.31
N GLN A 38 5.28 17.41 15.45
CA GLN A 38 6.32 18.21 16.12
C GLN A 38 7.59 18.36 15.29
N ARG A 39 7.97 17.35 14.51
CA ARG A 39 9.10 17.44 13.56
C ARG A 39 8.81 18.44 12.42
N LEU A 40 7.60 18.40 11.87
CA LEU A 40 7.18 19.31 10.81
C LEU A 40 7.09 20.76 11.30
N LEU A 41 6.58 21.00 12.51
CA LEU A 41 6.51 22.33 13.13
C LEU A 41 7.89 22.98 13.34
N GLN A 42 8.98 22.23 13.33
CA GLN A 42 10.36 22.75 13.40
C GLN A 42 10.91 23.23 12.04
N MET A 43 10.14 23.02 10.96
CA MET A 43 10.51 23.38 9.58
C MET A 43 9.63 24.53 9.08
N PRO A 44 10.02 25.23 7.99
CA PRO A 44 9.13 26.18 7.32
C PRO A 44 7.83 25.54 6.84
N PRO A 45 6.69 26.28 6.78
CA PRO A 45 5.37 25.72 6.40
C PRO A 45 5.36 25.01 5.06
N GLU A 46 6.18 25.43 4.10
CA GLU A 46 6.29 24.79 2.79
C GLU A 46 6.73 23.32 2.90
N GLN A 47 7.43 22.95 3.97
CA GLN A 47 7.86 21.58 4.21
C GLN A 47 6.70 20.73 4.74
N SER A 48 5.81 21.29 5.56
CA SER A 48 4.58 20.64 5.99
C SER A 48 3.63 20.38 4.80
N LEU A 49 3.48 21.39 3.91
CA LEU A 49 2.75 21.21 2.65
C LEU A 49 3.39 20.15 1.76
N ARG A 50 4.72 20.13 1.65
CA ARG A 50 5.45 19.12 0.87
C ARG A 50 5.27 17.71 1.45
N PHE A 51 5.32 17.56 2.78
CA PHE A 51 5.03 16.30 3.45
C PHE A 51 3.61 15.82 3.14
N HIS A 52 2.61 16.69 3.29
CA HIS A 52 1.22 16.42 2.94
C HIS A 52 1.09 15.92 1.50
N THR A 53 1.68 16.64 0.53
CA THR A 53 1.59 16.23 -0.89
C THR A 53 2.27 14.89 -1.18
N LEU A 54 3.38 14.58 -0.48
CA LEU A 54 4.05 13.27 -0.63
C LEU A 54 3.23 12.13 -0.04
N VAL A 55 2.59 12.32 1.12
CA VAL A 55 1.68 11.32 1.69
C VAL A 55 0.60 10.97 0.67
N HIS A 56 -0.13 11.98 0.15
CA HIS A 56 -1.19 11.74 -0.83
C HIS A 56 -0.67 11.20 -2.16
N GLY A 57 0.51 11.63 -2.61
CA GLY A 57 1.14 11.06 -3.79
C GLY A 57 1.45 9.57 -3.67
N TYR A 58 1.93 9.12 -2.51
CA TYR A 58 2.14 7.69 -2.23
C TYR A 58 0.82 6.94 -1.99
N GLU A 59 -0.20 7.56 -1.37
CA GLU A 59 -1.53 6.98 -1.27
C GLU A 59 -2.14 6.73 -2.65
N ASP A 60 -2.07 7.70 -3.55
CA ASP A 60 -2.57 7.59 -4.92
C ASP A 60 -1.81 6.53 -5.73
N ALA A 61 -0.49 6.47 -5.59
CA ALA A 61 0.33 5.46 -6.24
C ALA A 61 -0.02 4.04 -5.75
N ALA A 62 -0.39 3.88 -4.47
CA ALA A 62 -0.83 2.62 -3.89
C ALA A 62 -2.31 2.31 -4.14
N ASN A 63 -3.07 3.18 -4.83
CA ASN A 63 -4.47 2.95 -5.15
C ASN A 63 -4.62 1.93 -6.30
N GLN A 64 -4.38 0.66 -5.97
CA GLN A 64 -4.34 -0.45 -6.90
C GLN A 64 -5.35 -1.53 -6.47
N TYR A 65 -6.21 -1.98 -7.38
CA TYR A 65 -7.26 -2.96 -7.08
C TYR A 65 -6.75 -4.28 -6.49
N GLY A 66 -5.61 -4.79 -6.99
CA GLY A 66 -5.00 -6.00 -6.46
C GLY A 66 -4.47 -5.83 -5.04
N LEU A 67 -3.94 -4.65 -4.71
CA LEU A 67 -3.57 -4.32 -3.34
C LEU A 67 -4.81 -4.20 -2.45
N TRP A 68 -5.91 -3.62 -2.96
CA TRP A 68 -7.19 -3.57 -2.24
C TRP A 68 -7.76 -4.97 -1.97
N SER A 69 -7.67 -5.87 -2.97
CA SER A 69 -8.05 -7.27 -2.79
C SER A 69 -7.23 -7.96 -1.69
N VAL A 70 -5.92 -7.69 -1.63
CA VAL A 70 -5.05 -8.19 -0.56
C VAL A 70 -5.40 -7.55 0.80
N ALA A 71 -5.65 -6.24 0.84
CA ALA A 71 -6.10 -5.56 2.06
C ALA A 71 -7.40 -6.17 2.60
N SER A 72 -8.33 -6.56 1.71
CA SER A 72 -9.57 -7.24 2.10
C SER A 72 -9.35 -8.61 2.76
N LEU A 73 -8.31 -9.35 2.35
CA LEU A 73 -7.91 -10.59 3.02
C LEU A 73 -7.23 -10.32 4.38
N ILE A 74 -6.39 -9.27 4.45
CA ILE A 74 -5.65 -8.91 5.67
C ILE A 74 -6.61 -8.40 6.76
N LYS A 75 -7.58 -7.54 6.39
CA LYS A 75 -8.54 -6.92 7.31
C LYS A 75 -9.70 -7.84 7.70
N GLU A 76 -9.69 -9.08 7.24
CA GLU A 76 -10.57 -10.19 7.68
C GLU A 76 -12.06 -10.03 7.38
N TYR A 77 -12.63 -8.85 7.58
CA TYR A 77 -14.05 -8.53 7.35
C TYR A 77 -14.29 -7.80 6.00
N GLY A 78 -13.27 -7.79 5.14
CA GLY A 78 -13.27 -7.01 3.92
C GLY A 78 -12.69 -5.61 4.14
N CYS A 79 -12.61 -4.85 3.07
CA CYS A 79 -12.03 -3.52 3.06
C CYS A 79 -12.91 -2.62 2.19
N SER A 80 -13.64 -1.68 2.83
CA SER A 80 -14.39 -0.65 2.11
C SER A 80 -13.42 0.29 1.39
N ASP A 81 -13.95 1.19 0.57
CA ASP A 81 -13.19 2.27 -0.07
C ASP A 81 -12.48 3.16 0.97
N ASP A 82 -13.21 3.64 1.99
CA ASP A 82 -12.62 4.40 3.10
C ASP A 82 -11.57 3.56 3.85
N GLY A 83 -11.91 2.31 4.20
CA GLY A 83 -10.97 1.41 4.86
C GLY A 83 -9.72 1.11 4.02
N PHE A 84 -9.79 1.22 2.69
CA PHE A 84 -8.62 1.10 1.82
C PHE A 84 -7.79 2.38 1.79
N ILE A 85 -8.39 3.57 1.93
CA ILE A 85 -7.64 4.82 2.14
C ILE A 85 -6.80 4.69 3.41
N ASP A 86 -7.42 4.31 4.53
CA ASP A 86 -6.75 4.13 5.82
C ASP A 86 -5.66 3.07 5.79
N PHE A 87 -5.89 1.97 5.04
CA PHE A 87 -4.88 0.93 4.83
C PHE A 87 -3.65 1.46 4.08
N ARG A 88 -3.84 2.31 3.08
CA ARG A 88 -2.73 2.92 2.32
C ARG A 88 -1.89 3.84 3.20
N ALA A 89 -2.54 4.64 4.06
CA ALA A 89 -1.87 5.46 5.06
C ALA A 89 -1.07 4.60 6.07
N TRP A 90 -1.68 3.51 6.56
CA TRP A 90 -0.99 2.52 7.40
C TRP A 90 0.23 1.93 6.67
N LEU A 91 0.09 1.59 5.39
CA LEU A 91 1.18 1.01 4.58
C LEU A 91 2.36 1.99 4.44
N ILE A 92 2.11 3.28 4.22
CA ILE A 92 3.14 4.32 4.20
C ILE A 92 3.88 4.36 5.53
N ALA A 93 3.14 4.33 6.65
CA ALA A 93 3.72 4.35 7.99
C ALA A 93 4.57 3.11 8.31
N GLN A 94 4.48 2.02 7.52
CA GLN A 94 5.39 0.87 7.64
C GLN A 94 6.82 1.18 7.14
N GLY A 95 7.02 2.24 6.37
CA GLY A 95 8.31 2.65 5.82
C GLY A 95 8.55 2.19 4.40
N LYS A 96 9.59 2.77 3.79
CA LYS A 96 9.88 2.66 2.35
C LYS A 96 9.97 1.21 1.86
N GLU A 97 10.74 0.40 2.56
CA GLU A 97 11.02 -0.98 2.16
C GLU A 97 9.74 -1.80 2.07
N ILE A 98 8.89 -1.74 3.13
CA ILE A 98 7.62 -2.46 3.18
C ILE A 98 6.65 -1.91 2.14
N TYR A 99 6.55 -0.60 2.00
CA TYR A 99 5.68 0.05 1.02
C TYR A 99 6.04 -0.36 -0.42
N MET A 100 7.32 -0.25 -0.80
CA MET A 100 7.77 -0.60 -2.14
C MET A 100 7.64 -2.10 -2.44
N GLU A 101 7.95 -2.95 -1.47
CA GLU A 101 7.81 -4.40 -1.61
C GLU A 101 6.33 -4.80 -1.75
N ALA A 102 5.43 -4.20 -0.99
CA ALA A 102 3.99 -4.47 -1.09
C ALA A 102 3.41 -4.14 -2.48
N LEU A 103 3.93 -3.13 -3.17
CA LEU A 103 3.51 -2.80 -4.53
C LEU A 103 4.15 -3.72 -5.58
N ALA A 104 5.38 -4.16 -5.35
CA ALA A 104 6.09 -5.09 -6.22
C ALA A 104 5.61 -6.55 -6.04
N ASP A 105 5.27 -6.94 -4.84
CA ASP A 105 4.75 -8.25 -4.44
C ASP A 105 3.83 -8.11 -3.22
N PRO A 106 2.51 -7.91 -3.41
CA PRO A 106 1.57 -7.78 -2.31
C PRO A 106 1.56 -8.97 -1.32
N ASP A 107 2.03 -10.16 -1.74
CA ASP A 107 2.14 -11.34 -0.87
C ASP A 107 3.20 -11.17 0.24
N SER A 108 4.12 -10.19 0.08
CA SER A 108 5.10 -9.80 1.11
C SER A 108 4.45 -9.32 2.40
N LEU A 109 3.23 -8.76 2.32
CA LEU A 109 2.47 -8.30 3.48
C LEU A 109 2.07 -9.43 4.44
N SER A 110 2.20 -10.69 4.03
CA SER A 110 2.02 -11.85 4.91
C SER A 110 2.99 -11.89 6.09
N GLU A 111 4.15 -11.24 5.98
CA GLU A 111 5.23 -11.24 6.95
C GLU A 111 5.27 -9.93 7.76
N VAL A 112 4.43 -8.95 7.43
CA VAL A 112 4.39 -7.65 8.11
C VAL A 112 3.54 -7.74 9.37
N PRO A 113 4.06 -7.31 10.55
CA PRO A 113 3.29 -7.25 11.78
C PRO A 113 2.07 -6.36 11.64
N ARG A 114 0.90 -6.88 12.00
CA ARG A 114 -0.39 -6.16 11.91
C ARG A 114 -0.70 -5.49 13.24
N TYR A 115 -1.07 -4.22 13.20
CA TYR A 115 -1.53 -3.44 14.35
C TYR A 115 -2.55 -2.39 13.90
N GLY A 116 -3.38 -1.90 14.81
CA GLY A 116 -4.42 -0.91 14.51
C GLY A 116 -5.37 -1.33 13.40
N ASP A 117 -5.74 -2.62 13.31
CA ASP A 117 -6.55 -3.20 12.23
C ASP A 117 -6.02 -2.89 10.82
N CYS A 118 -4.71 -2.62 10.72
CA CYS A 118 -4.05 -2.16 9.50
C CYS A 118 -4.72 -0.90 8.90
N THR A 119 -5.09 0.04 9.77
CA THR A 119 -5.63 1.37 9.41
C THR A 119 -4.83 2.44 10.12
N PHE A 120 -4.62 3.59 9.46
CA PHE A 120 -3.96 4.74 10.09
C PHE A 120 -4.43 6.05 9.44
N GLU A 121 -5.76 6.26 9.40
CA GLU A 121 -6.39 7.44 8.79
C GLU A 121 -5.72 8.75 9.18
N VAL A 122 -5.52 8.96 10.49
CA VAL A 122 -4.98 10.21 11.03
C VAL A 122 -3.59 10.55 10.47
N PHE A 123 -2.82 9.55 10.03
CA PHE A 123 -1.50 9.77 9.42
C PHE A 123 -1.58 10.58 8.12
N SER A 124 -2.65 10.43 7.34
CA SER A 124 -2.88 11.20 6.12
C SER A 124 -3.00 12.71 6.37
N TYR A 125 -3.45 13.09 7.57
CA TYR A 125 -3.70 14.48 7.93
C TYR A 125 -2.54 15.17 8.66
N VAL A 126 -1.48 14.45 9.04
CA VAL A 126 -0.39 15.03 9.87
C VAL A 126 0.26 16.24 9.23
N GLY A 127 0.48 16.20 7.91
CA GLY A 127 1.03 17.32 7.15
C GLY A 127 0.10 18.55 7.16
N ASP A 128 -1.21 18.32 7.03
CA ASP A 128 -2.24 19.35 7.11
C ASP A 128 -2.30 19.98 8.50
N TYR A 129 -2.33 19.17 9.55
CA TYR A 129 -2.32 19.67 10.94
C TYR A 129 -1.12 20.55 11.26
N ALA A 130 0.08 20.19 10.79
CA ALA A 130 1.26 21.00 10.98
C ALA A 130 1.18 22.30 10.18
N TYR A 131 0.73 22.21 8.92
CA TYR A 131 0.57 23.37 8.04
C TYR A 131 -0.47 24.36 8.55
N GLU A 132 -1.63 23.86 9.00
CA GLU A 132 -2.69 24.69 9.58
C GLU A 132 -2.22 25.40 10.85
N GLU A 133 -1.49 24.72 11.74
CA GLU A 133 -0.94 25.32 12.95
C GLU A 133 0.07 26.44 12.63
N GLN A 134 0.86 26.28 11.56
CA GLN A 134 1.86 27.26 11.13
C GLN A 134 1.28 28.47 10.39
N THR A 135 0.19 28.26 9.62
CA THR A 135 -0.29 29.26 8.64
C THR A 135 -1.71 29.74 8.89
N GLY A 136 -2.50 28.98 9.66
CA GLY A 136 -3.94 29.20 9.81
C GLY A 136 -4.77 28.77 8.59
N ARG A 137 -4.19 28.01 7.63
CA ARG A 137 -4.83 27.55 6.38
C ARG A 137 -4.66 26.04 6.24
N SER A 138 -5.64 25.37 5.63
CA SER A 138 -5.52 23.95 5.31
C SER A 138 -4.53 23.73 4.15
N ALA A 139 -3.72 22.67 4.26
CA ALA A 139 -2.86 22.21 3.17
C ALA A 139 -3.67 21.76 1.94
N TYR A 140 -4.89 21.27 2.15
CA TYR A 140 -5.79 20.89 1.05
C TYR A 140 -6.16 22.08 0.16
N ASP A 141 -6.33 23.29 0.73
CA ASP A 141 -6.64 24.50 -0.03
C ASP A 141 -5.44 24.97 -0.88
N ASP A 142 -4.22 24.73 -0.40
CA ASP A 142 -2.98 25.15 -1.06
C ASP A 142 -2.36 24.03 -1.94
N CYS A 143 -2.82 22.79 -1.81
CA CYS A 143 -2.40 21.66 -2.62
C CYS A 143 -3.15 21.64 -3.97
N THR A 144 -2.62 22.36 -4.97
CA THR A 144 -3.22 22.45 -6.29
C THR A 144 -3.22 21.11 -7.03
N GLU A 145 -4.19 20.92 -7.95
CA GLU A 145 -4.26 19.72 -8.82
C GLU A 145 -2.96 19.48 -9.60
N ALA A 146 -2.29 20.55 -10.04
CA ALA A 146 -1.00 20.45 -10.72
C ALA A 146 0.10 19.93 -9.79
N LEU A 147 0.11 20.36 -8.52
CA LEU A 147 1.06 19.88 -7.51
C LEU A 147 0.83 18.40 -7.21
N GLN A 148 -0.43 17.97 -7.05
CA GLN A 148 -0.80 16.57 -6.84
C GLN A 148 -0.33 15.68 -8.00
N LYS A 149 -0.66 16.06 -9.24
CA LYS A 149 -0.23 15.33 -10.45
C LYS A 149 1.28 15.22 -10.58
N ASN A 150 2.01 16.30 -10.31
CA ASN A 150 3.46 16.31 -10.36
C ASN A 150 4.06 15.40 -9.28
N THR A 151 3.53 15.44 -8.06
CA THR A 151 3.99 14.58 -6.96
C THR A 151 3.69 13.11 -7.25
N LEU A 152 2.50 12.77 -7.76
CA LEU A 152 2.18 11.40 -8.17
C LEU A 152 3.14 10.91 -9.27
N ALA A 153 3.41 11.73 -10.27
CA ALA A 153 4.37 11.39 -11.33
C ALA A 153 5.79 11.20 -10.78
N GLU A 154 6.21 12.02 -9.82
CA GLU A 154 7.51 11.93 -9.16
C GLU A 154 7.68 10.65 -8.35
N VAL A 155 6.69 10.30 -7.49
CA VAL A 155 6.78 9.10 -6.65
C VAL A 155 6.64 7.83 -7.47
N SER A 156 5.82 7.83 -8.52
CA SER A 156 5.60 6.67 -9.38
C SER A 156 6.86 6.22 -10.14
N GLN A 157 7.85 7.09 -10.34
CA GLN A 157 9.11 6.75 -11.03
C GLN A 157 9.94 5.70 -10.30
N GLU A 158 9.83 5.60 -8.97
CA GLU A 158 10.60 4.64 -8.18
C GLU A 158 9.82 3.36 -7.85
N ILE A 159 8.53 3.31 -8.18
CA ILE A 159 7.65 2.20 -7.83
C ILE A 159 7.66 1.15 -8.94
N ARG A 160 7.89 -0.10 -8.54
CA ARG A 160 7.68 -1.26 -9.39
C ARG A 160 6.39 -1.96 -8.96
N TYR A 161 5.50 -2.19 -9.92
CA TYR A 161 4.21 -2.80 -9.66
C TYR A 161 4.17 -4.28 -10.04
N HIS A 162 3.54 -5.09 -9.19
CA HIS A 162 3.21 -6.47 -9.54
C HIS A 162 2.30 -6.50 -10.78
N PRO A 163 2.52 -7.41 -11.76
CA PRO A 163 1.72 -7.42 -13.01
C PRO A 163 0.21 -7.57 -12.80
N MET A 164 -0.20 -8.24 -11.72
CA MET A 164 -1.62 -8.46 -11.39
C MET A 164 -2.22 -7.37 -10.51
N ILE A 165 -1.43 -6.42 -10.00
CA ILE A 165 -1.87 -5.47 -8.96
C ILE A 165 -2.97 -4.51 -9.44
N LYS A 166 -3.06 -4.25 -10.74
CA LYS A 166 -4.07 -3.36 -11.34
C LYS A 166 -5.44 -4.00 -11.47
N TYR A 167 -5.58 -5.30 -11.27
CA TYR A 167 -6.83 -6.02 -11.50
C TYR A 167 -7.60 -6.22 -10.19
N PRO A 168 -8.90 -5.86 -10.15
CA PRO A 168 -9.79 -6.33 -9.09
C PRO A 168 -10.00 -7.85 -9.25
N LEU A 169 -9.84 -8.58 -8.14
CA LEU A 169 -9.94 -10.04 -8.14
C LEU A 169 -10.92 -10.51 -7.06
N ASP A 170 -11.62 -11.61 -7.34
CA ASP A 170 -12.38 -12.35 -6.32
C ASP A 170 -11.42 -12.98 -5.30
N ILE A 171 -11.93 -13.27 -4.11
CA ILE A 171 -11.15 -13.87 -3.02
C ILE A 171 -10.41 -15.16 -3.45
N PRO A 172 -11.03 -16.13 -4.16
CA PRO A 172 -10.32 -17.34 -4.63
C PRO A 172 -9.21 -17.03 -5.65
N ASP A 173 -9.39 -16.00 -6.48
CA ASP A 173 -8.41 -15.61 -7.47
C ASP A 173 -7.28 -14.81 -6.81
N THR A 174 -7.61 -13.93 -5.87
CA THR A 174 -6.64 -13.21 -5.03
C THR A 174 -5.75 -14.20 -4.27
N ALA A 175 -6.34 -15.18 -3.59
CA ALA A 175 -5.62 -16.22 -2.86
C ALA A 175 -4.77 -17.13 -3.77
N PHE A 176 -5.15 -17.29 -5.02
CA PHE A 176 -4.35 -18.01 -6.00
C PHE A 176 -3.14 -17.20 -6.49
N VAL A 177 -3.30 -15.90 -6.68
CA VAL A 177 -2.22 -14.97 -7.11
C VAL A 177 -1.27 -14.68 -5.96
N TYR A 178 -1.79 -14.39 -4.77
CA TYR A 178 -1.07 -14.02 -3.56
C TYR A 178 -1.19 -15.15 -2.53
N THR A 179 -0.34 -16.16 -2.71
CA THR A 179 -0.51 -17.49 -2.09
C THR A 179 -0.28 -17.51 -0.59
N LYS A 180 0.64 -16.71 -0.06
CA LYS A 180 0.93 -16.65 1.38
C LYS A 180 -0.23 -15.99 2.14
N ILE A 181 -0.70 -14.83 1.66
CA ILE A 181 -1.89 -14.15 2.22
C ILE A 181 -3.11 -15.04 2.11
N GLY A 182 -3.32 -15.68 0.95
CA GLY A 182 -4.42 -16.61 0.73
C GLY A 182 -4.39 -17.81 1.67
N ALA A 183 -3.20 -18.37 1.94
CA ALA A 183 -3.03 -19.47 2.89
C ALA A 183 -3.36 -19.04 4.33
N GLN A 184 -2.89 -17.89 4.78
CA GLN A 184 -3.21 -17.33 6.10
C GLN A 184 -4.72 -17.10 6.28
N PHE A 185 -5.38 -16.57 5.24
CA PHE A 185 -6.83 -16.36 5.26
C PHE A 185 -7.57 -17.70 5.33
N LEU A 186 -7.18 -18.69 4.50
CA LEU A 186 -7.79 -20.01 4.49
C LEU A 186 -7.61 -20.75 5.81
N GLU A 187 -6.42 -20.67 6.42
CA GLU A 187 -6.14 -21.25 7.73
C GLU A 187 -7.07 -20.70 8.80
N LYS A 188 -7.33 -19.39 8.76
CA LYS A 188 -8.17 -18.70 9.75
C LYS A 188 -9.66 -18.93 9.55
N TYR A 189 -10.15 -18.91 8.29
CA TYR A 189 -11.58 -18.91 8.00
C TYR A 189 -12.09 -20.22 7.41
N GLY A 190 -11.21 -21.14 7.02
CA GLY A 190 -11.56 -22.46 6.47
C GLY A 190 -12.20 -22.42 5.08
N THR A 191 -12.38 -21.26 4.46
CA THR A 191 -13.02 -21.09 3.14
C THR A 191 -12.53 -19.85 2.41
N LEU A 192 -12.58 -19.92 1.07
CA LEU A 192 -12.30 -18.77 0.17
C LEU A 192 -13.56 -18.35 -0.61
N SER A 193 -14.75 -18.82 -0.23
CA SER A 193 -16.00 -18.64 -0.98
C SER A 193 -16.71 -17.31 -0.73
N PHE A 194 -15.96 -16.22 -0.66
CA PHE A 194 -16.50 -14.87 -0.55
C PHE A 194 -16.51 -14.18 -1.91
N SER A 195 -17.59 -13.47 -2.23
CA SER A 195 -17.68 -12.62 -3.41
C SER A 195 -17.08 -11.25 -3.09
N SER A 196 -16.27 -10.71 -3.99
CA SER A 196 -15.75 -9.33 -3.89
C SER A 196 -16.76 -8.29 -4.39
N GLY A 197 -17.78 -8.71 -5.17
CA GLY A 197 -18.76 -7.80 -5.78
C GLY A 197 -18.28 -7.06 -7.04
N TRP A 198 -17.02 -7.23 -7.46
CA TRP A 198 -16.46 -6.53 -8.62
C TRP A 198 -17.22 -6.76 -9.92
N GLN A 199 -17.80 -7.96 -10.12
CA GLN A 199 -18.61 -8.27 -11.29
C GLN A 199 -19.84 -7.38 -11.44
N ASP A 200 -20.38 -6.89 -10.31
CA ASP A 200 -21.60 -6.08 -10.24
C ASP A 200 -21.30 -4.61 -9.96
N SER A 201 -20.03 -4.18 -10.07
CA SER A 201 -19.63 -2.79 -9.89
C SER A 201 -20.44 -1.86 -10.80
N PRO A 202 -20.93 -0.71 -10.31
CA PRO A 202 -21.61 0.28 -11.12
C PRO A 202 -20.69 0.93 -12.17
N PHE A 203 -19.38 0.85 -11.97
CA PHE A 203 -18.39 1.48 -12.85
C PHE A 203 -17.94 0.54 -13.98
N PRO A 204 -18.17 0.93 -15.27
CA PRO A 204 -17.81 0.07 -16.42
C PRO A 204 -16.33 -0.29 -16.49
N GLU A 205 -15.45 0.62 -16.06
CA GLU A 205 -14.01 0.40 -16.09
C GLU A 205 -13.58 -0.71 -15.10
N GLU A 206 -14.16 -0.73 -13.91
CA GLU A 206 -13.90 -1.77 -12.92
C GLU A 206 -14.35 -3.14 -13.40
N ARG A 207 -15.56 -3.22 -14.00
CA ARG A 207 -16.02 -4.49 -14.61
C ARG A 207 -15.10 -4.97 -15.73
N ARG A 208 -14.60 -4.04 -16.57
CA ARG A 208 -13.64 -4.37 -17.63
C ARG A 208 -12.35 -4.94 -17.06
N LEU A 209 -11.76 -4.25 -16.07
CA LEU A 209 -10.53 -4.69 -15.40
C LEU A 209 -10.73 -6.03 -14.67
N TYR A 210 -11.90 -6.26 -14.07
CA TYR A 210 -12.24 -7.53 -13.44
C TYR A 210 -12.25 -8.69 -14.45
N GLU A 211 -12.90 -8.53 -15.62
CA GLU A 211 -12.90 -9.58 -16.65
C GLU A 211 -11.50 -9.82 -17.24
N GLU A 212 -10.71 -8.78 -17.43
CA GLU A 212 -9.30 -8.90 -17.83
C GLU A 212 -8.50 -9.67 -16.77
N GLY A 213 -8.67 -9.34 -15.50
CA GLY A 213 -8.01 -10.01 -14.38
C GLY A 213 -8.35 -11.50 -14.32
N LYS A 214 -9.63 -11.86 -14.47
CA LYS A 214 -10.07 -13.27 -14.57
C LYS A 214 -9.44 -14.01 -15.75
N HIS A 215 -9.25 -13.33 -16.87
CA HIS A 215 -8.57 -13.90 -18.01
C HIS A 215 -7.11 -14.21 -17.72
N GLU A 216 -6.39 -13.25 -17.10
CA GLU A 216 -5.00 -13.45 -16.73
C GLU A 216 -4.83 -14.56 -15.67
N VAL A 217 -5.69 -14.61 -14.64
CA VAL A 217 -5.68 -15.71 -13.66
C VAL A 217 -5.87 -17.08 -14.31
N ARG A 218 -6.77 -17.18 -15.31
CA ARG A 218 -6.96 -18.45 -16.08
C ARG A 218 -5.69 -18.87 -16.80
N LYS A 219 -4.96 -17.93 -17.41
CA LYS A 219 -3.65 -18.21 -18.04
C LYS A 219 -2.63 -18.72 -17.02
N LEU A 220 -2.50 -18.02 -15.89
CA LEU A 220 -1.57 -18.42 -14.83
C LEU A 220 -1.88 -19.84 -14.30
N ARG A 221 -3.16 -20.19 -14.12
CA ARG A 221 -3.57 -21.54 -13.71
C ARG A 221 -3.19 -22.60 -14.73
N GLN A 222 -3.38 -22.32 -16.04
CA GLN A 222 -2.99 -23.24 -17.11
C GLN A 222 -1.47 -23.46 -17.17
N GLU A 223 -0.69 -22.42 -16.99
CA GLU A 223 0.78 -22.47 -16.95
C GLU A 223 1.26 -23.28 -15.74
N ALA A 224 0.67 -23.07 -14.57
CA ALA A 224 0.97 -23.83 -13.36
C ALA A 224 0.66 -25.32 -13.52
N GLN A 225 -0.44 -25.70 -14.21
CA GLN A 225 -0.77 -27.08 -14.53
C GLN A 225 0.27 -27.72 -15.48
N LYS A 226 0.59 -27.03 -16.58
CA LYS A 226 1.60 -27.51 -17.55
C LYS A 226 2.98 -27.71 -16.91
N SER A 227 3.33 -26.88 -15.94
CA SER A 227 4.60 -26.98 -15.22
C SER A 227 4.66 -28.20 -14.31
N LYS A 228 3.51 -28.62 -13.73
CA LYS A 228 3.39 -29.82 -12.90
C LYS A 228 3.42 -31.11 -13.73
N GLU A 229 2.96 -31.07 -14.99
CA GLU A 229 2.89 -32.24 -15.90
C GLU A 229 4.23 -32.52 -16.60
N LYS A 230 5.19 -31.60 -16.59
CA LYS A 230 6.54 -31.86 -17.16
C LYS A 230 7.25 -32.90 -16.30
N PRO A 231 7.63 -34.10 -16.84
CA PRO A 231 8.33 -35.12 -16.06
C PRO A 231 9.67 -34.53 -15.56
N LYS A 232 9.96 -34.71 -14.26
CA LYS A 232 11.29 -34.47 -13.70
C LYS A 232 12.26 -35.33 -14.52
N LYS A 233 13.13 -34.70 -15.32
CA LYS A 233 14.26 -35.42 -15.94
C LYS A 233 15.02 -36.11 -14.82
N ARG A 234 15.01 -37.44 -14.84
CA ARG A 234 15.87 -38.25 -13.97
C ARG A 234 17.30 -37.84 -14.27
N GLU A 235 17.95 -37.23 -13.30
CA GLU A 235 19.42 -37.12 -13.34
C GLU A 235 19.94 -38.55 -13.42
N GLY A 236 20.58 -38.82 -14.57
CA GLY A 236 21.10 -40.14 -14.87
C GLY A 236 22.20 -40.50 -13.89
N GLN A 237 22.05 -41.64 -13.30
CA GLN A 237 23.12 -42.39 -12.68
C GLN A 237 24.31 -42.43 -13.65
N SER A 238 25.36 -41.69 -13.38
CA SER A 238 26.68 -41.92 -13.97
C SER A 238 27.39 -42.94 -13.11
N ARG A 239 27.65 -44.08 -13.70
CA ARG A 239 28.50 -45.14 -13.15
C ARG A 239 29.97 -44.70 -13.21
#